data_819f5786a4427a77141e18080e49ddee
#
_entry.id   819f5786a4427a77141e18080e49ddee
#
_cell.length_a   1.000
_cell.length_b   1.000
_cell.length_c   1.000
_cell.angle_alpha   90.00
_cell.angle_beta   90.00
_cell.angle_gamma   90.00
#
_symmetry.space_group_name_H-M   'P 1'
#
loop_
_entity.id
_entity.type
_entity.pdbx_description
1 polymer ?
#
loop_
_entity_poly.entity_id
_entity_poly.type
_entity_poly.pdbx_seq_one_letter_code
_entity_poly.pdbx_strand_id
1 'polypeptide(L)'
;GKLIMQQEKKYIPFEQIKNTDRQWPDKTITKAPVWCSVDLRDGNQALVTPMGIPEKIRFFHTLVDCGFKEIEVGFPSASETEYEILRTLIEGGHIPDDVTVQVLVQAREELIRKTFEAVRGAKNVIIHFYNSTSTLQRKIVFGKDMDGITDIAVQGARLIRQLTEEEVARSGMNIRYEYSPESFSGTEIDFSVAICEAVMQEMGSSKENPIILNLPSTVEMCTPNTYADQIEYFCRHIKNREAAIVSVHPHNDRGTGVACAELALLAGADRIEGTLFGNGERTGNLDIVTVALNMFTQNVDPKLDFSHILDIKKVYEECTRMHVPERQPYAGELAFTAFSGSHQDAIRKGYEYMKNSGTEYWEVPYLPINPADIHREYEPVIRINSQSGKGGAAFVLQHTVGYNLPKEMH
;
A
#
# COMPACT_ATOMS: atom_id res chain seq x y z
N GLY A 1 -13.57 27.94 -30.52
CA GLY A 1 -13.38 28.07 -29.09
C GLY A 1 -11.89 28.06 -28.73
N LYS A 2 -11.46 28.96 -27.85
CA LYS A 2 -10.08 28.96 -27.36
C LYS A 2 -9.87 27.68 -26.58
N LEU A 3 -8.85 26.91 -26.93
CA LEU A 3 -8.35 25.84 -26.08
C LEU A 3 -7.89 26.45 -24.75
N ILE A 4 -8.51 26.08 -23.65
CA ILE A 4 -8.19 26.58 -22.31
C ILE A 4 -6.84 26.02 -21.83
N MET A 5 -6.49 24.79 -22.25
CA MET A 5 -5.20 24.19 -22.00
C MET A 5 -4.47 23.96 -23.32
N GLN A 6 -3.31 24.60 -23.48
CA GLN A 6 -2.48 24.40 -24.66
C GLN A 6 -1.68 23.11 -24.48
N GLN A 7 -1.89 22.19 -25.41
CA GLN A 7 -1.11 20.96 -25.47
C GLN A 7 0.00 21.13 -26.51
N GLU A 8 1.12 21.68 -26.10
CA GLU A 8 2.32 21.65 -26.92
C GLU A 8 2.92 20.22 -26.90
N LYS A 9 3.85 19.92 -27.82
CA LYS A 9 4.47 18.59 -27.95
C LYS A 9 5.44 18.26 -26.82
N LYS A 10 5.06 18.50 -25.57
CA LYS A 10 5.91 18.25 -24.41
C LYS A 10 5.61 16.95 -23.66
N TYR A 11 4.42 16.40 -23.87
CA TYR A 11 4.02 15.14 -23.23
C TYR A 11 4.10 14.00 -24.22
N ILE A 12 4.87 12.97 -23.87
CA ILE A 12 5.03 11.77 -24.70
C ILE A 12 4.06 10.71 -24.15
N PRO A 13 3.18 10.15 -25.00
CA PRO A 13 2.31 9.04 -24.57
C PRO A 13 3.14 7.87 -24.04
N PHE A 14 2.63 7.23 -22.97
CA PHE A 14 3.30 6.07 -22.42
C PHE A 14 3.27 4.93 -23.44
N GLU A 15 4.43 4.31 -23.67
CA GLU A 15 4.55 3.21 -24.62
C GLU A 15 3.92 1.95 -24.05
N GLN A 16 2.96 1.38 -24.78
CA GLN A 16 2.26 0.16 -24.40
C GLN A 16 3.15 -1.06 -24.62
N ILE A 17 3.06 -2.03 -23.71
CA ILE A 17 3.67 -3.34 -23.94
C ILE A 17 2.83 -4.11 -24.93
N LYS A 18 3.47 -4.62 -25.97
CA LYS A 18 2.81 -5.51 -26.93
C LYS A 18 2.68 -6.90 -26.30
N ASN A 19 1.56 -7.11 -25.64
CA ASN A 19 1.22 -8.39 -25.04
C ASN A 19 0.00 -8.95 -25.76
N THR A 20 0.22 -9.78 -26.77
CA THR A 20 -0.84 -10.34 -27.62
C THR A 20 -1.58 -11.52 -26.97
N ASP A 21 -1.07 -12.03 -25.86
CA ASP A 21 -1.59 -13.20 -25.16
C ASP A 21 -1.85 -12.90 -23.67
N ARG A 22 -2.46 -11.74 -23.42
CA ARG A 22 -2.78 -11.36 -22.03
C ARG A 22 -3.91 -12.24 -21.51
N GLN A 23 -3.76 -12.69 -20.26
CA GLN A 23 -4.74 -13.56 -19.59
C GLN A 23 -5.37 -12.93 -18.35
N TRP A 24 -4.76 -11.86 -17.84
CA TRP A 24 -5.23 -11.22 -16.61
C TRP A 24 -6.70 -10.73 -16.70
N PRO A 25 -7.24 -10.26 -17.86
CA PRO A 25 -8.63 -9.77 -17.91
C PRO A 25 -9.67 -10.83 -17.58
N ASP A 26 -9.38 -12.11 -17.80
CA ASP A 26 -10.31 -13.21 -17.55
C ASP A 26 -10.20 -13.76 -16.13
N LYS A 27 -9.29 -13.27 -15.32
CA LYS A 27 -9.06 -13.75 -13.95
C LYS A 27 -9.87 -12.95 -12.93
N THR A 28 -10.09 -13.56 -11.78
CA THR A 28 -10.71 -12.92 -10.61
C THR A 28 -9.80 -13.09 -9.41
N ILE A 29 -9.94 -12.20 -8.44
CA ILE A 29 -9.22 -12.30 -7.16
C ILE A 29 -9.94 -13.34 -6.32
N THR A 30 -9.23 -14.41 -5.93
CA THR A 30 -9.79 -15.53 -5.16
C THR A 30 -9.19 -15.68 -3.77
N LYS A 31 -8.07 -15.02 -3.50
CA LYS A 31 -7.40 -15.06 -2.20
C LYS A 31 -6.67 -13.75 -1.93
N ALA A 32 -6.43 -13.46 -0.65
CA ALA A 32 -5.65 -12.31 -0.26
C ALA A 32 -4.17 -12.46 -0.68
N PRO A 33 -3.54 -11.34 -1.05
CA PRO A 33 -2.08 -11.31 -1.19
C PRO A 33 -1.40 -11.32 0.18
N VAL A 34 -0.08 -11.40 0.19
CA VAL A 34 0.71 -11.00 1.33
C VAL A 34 0.69 -9.47 1.39
N TRP A 35 0.34 -8.91 2.55
CA TRP A 35 0.29 -7.47 2.75
C TRP A 35 1.51 -6.96 3.48
N CYS A 36 2.09 -5.88 2.98
CA CYS A 36 3.14 -5.15 3.68
C CYS A 36 2.70 -3.70 3.87
N SER A 37 2.66 -3.24 5.13
CA SER A 37 2.45 -1.82 5.41
C SER A 37 3.75 -1.07 5.25
N VAL A 38 3.70 0.06 4.53
CA VAL A 38 4.81 1.00 4.42
C VAL A 38 4.48 2.36 5.06
N ASP A 39 3.46 2.39 5.93
CA ASP A 39 3.04 3.60 6.64
C ASP A 39 4.18 4.24 7.43
N LEU A 40 4.97 3.43 8.12
CA LEU A 40 6.02 3.92 9.02
C LEU A 40 7.30 4.36 8.29
N ARG A 41 7.43 4.03 7.01
CA ARG A 41 8.56 4.47 6.19
C ARG A 41 8.08 5.44 5.11
N ASP A 42 7.44 4.96 4.07
CA ASP A 42 7.02 5.78 2.92
C ASP A 42 5.93 6.78 3.30
N GLY A 43 4.95 6.33 4.05
CA GLY A 43 3.89 7.19 4.58
C GLY A 43 4.43 8.26 5.52
N ASN A 44 5.30 7.89 6.46
CA ASN A 44 5.89 8.83 7.41
C ASN A 44 6.80 9.87 6.74
N GLN A 45 7.53 9.45 5.72
CA GLN A 45 8.42 10.31 4.96
C GLN A 45 7.69 11.45 4.27
N ALA A 46 6.43 11.24 3.93
CA ALA A 46 5.58 12.21 3.24
C ALA A 46 4.88 13.21 4.18
N LEU A 47 4.96 13.02 5.48
CA LEU A 47 4.26 13.86 6.45
C LEU A 47 4.92 15.22 6.63
N VAL A 48 4.09 16.26 6.75
CA VAL A 48 4.56 17.62 7.10
C VAL A 48 5.28 17.58 8.44
N THR A 49 4.70 16.88 9.43
CA THR A 49 5.34 16.59 10.71
C THR A 49 5.53 15.08 10.83
N PRO A 50 6.74 14.57 10.60
CA PRO A 50 7.01 13.13 10.77
C PRO A 50 6.67 12.66 12.19
N MET A 51 6.23 11.41 12.30
CA MET A 51 5.91 10.81 13.59
C MET A 51 7.17 10.66 14.46
N GLY A 52 7.05 10.97 15.74
CA GLY A 52 8.06 10.65 16.73
C GLY A 52 8.01 9.18 17.16
N ILE A 53 8.88 8.80 18.08
CA ILE A 53 8.95 7.41 18.57
C ILE A 53 7.63 6.95 19.18
N PRO A 54 6.97 7.70 20.08
CA PRO A 54 5.71 7.25 20.67
C PRO A 54 4.60 7.02 19.63
N GLU A 55 4.45 7.92 18.68
CA GLU A 55 3.45 7.81 17.60
C GLU A 55 3.73 6.61 16.70
N LYS A 56 5.00 6.38 16.34
CA LYS A 56 5.37 5.23 15.51
C LYS A 56 5.12 3.90 16.23
N ILE A 57 5.39 3.81 17.52
CA ILE A 57 5.09 2.61 18.32
C ILE A 57 3.58 2.38 18.38
N ARG A 58 2.80 3.42 18.64
CA ARG A 58 1.34 3.33 18.65
C ARG A 58 0.80 2.87 17.30
N PHE A 59 1.32 3.45 16.21
CA PHE A 59 0.93 3.09 14.85
C PHE A 59 1.32 1.64 14.52
N PHE A 60 2.51 1.23 14.93
CA PHE A 60 2.99 -0.15 14.76
C PHE A 60 2.03 -1.15 15.43
N HIS A 61 1.62 -0.90 16.66
CA HIS A 61 0.66 -1.76 17.36
C HIS A 61 -0.69 -1.81 16.65
N THR A 62 -1.15 -0.69 16.11
CA THR A 62 -2.39 -0.65 15.34
C THR A 62 -2.28 -1.51 14.07
N LEU A 63 -1.15 -1.47 13.36
CA LEU A 63 -0.91 -2.30 12.19
C LEU A 63 -0.89 -3.80 12.55
N VAL A 64 -0.26 -4.15 13.65
CA VAL A 64 -0.25 -5.54 14.17
C VAL A 64 -1.68 -6.00 14.48
N ASP A 65 -2.47 -5.15 15.14
CA ASP A 65 -3.87 -5.45 15.49
C ASP A 65 -4.74 -5.62 14.24
N CYS A 66 -4.45 -4.88 13.17
CA CYS A 66 -5.13 -5.07 11.88
C CYS A 66 -4.80 -6.41 11.21
N GLY A 67 -3.73 -7.07 11.61
CA GLY A 67 -3.31 -8.35 11.05
C GLY A 67 -2.14 -8.30 10.09
N PHE A 68 -1.44 -7.17 9.97
CA PHE A 68 -0.23 -7.09 9.15
C PHE A 68 0.87 -7.98 9.72
N LYS A 69 1.43 -8.84 8.86
CA LYS A 69 2.54 -9.75 9.22
C LYS A 69 3.88 -9.27 8.69
N GLU A 70 3.89 -8.31 7.78
CA GLU A 70 5.07 -7.65 7.25
C GLU A 70 4.87 -6.15 7.34
N ILE A 71 5.79 -5.45 8.02
CA ILE A 71 5.69 -4.01 8.28
C ILE A 71 7.04 -3.37 8.03
N GLU A 72 7.10 -2.45 7.06
CA GLU A 72 8.31 -1.67 6.82
C GLU A 72 8.38 -0.52 7.82
N VAL A 73 9.37 -0.57 8.69
CA VAL A 73 9.43 0.31 9.87
C VAL A 73 10.32 1.53 9.67
N GLY A 74 11.12 1.56 8.63
CA GLY A 74 11.93 2.72 8.36
C GLY A 74 13.19 2.44 7.54
N PHE A 75 14.05 3.45 7.53
CA PHE A 75 15.32 3.47 6.81
C PHE A 75 16.45 3.72 7.85
N PRO A 76 16.84 2.68 8.62
CA PRO A 76 17.68 2.87 9.81
C PRO A 76 19.07 3.41 9.52
N SER A 77 19.58 3.27 8.30
CA SER A 77 20.85 3.86 7.91
C SER A 77 20.77 5.33 7.51
N ALA A 78 19.55 5.89 7.37
CA ALA A 78 19.37 7.27 6.89
C ALA A 78 19.62 8.32 7.98
N SER A 79 19.31 8.02 9.25
CA SER A 79 19.45 8.96 10.36
C SER A 79 19.45 8.26 11.71
N GLU A 80 19.92 8.99 12.75
CA GLU A 80 19.87 8.53 14.15
C GLU A 80 18.44 8.24 14.59
N THR A 81 17.48 9.08 14.23
CA THR A 81 16.07 8.90 14.61
C THR A 81 15.49 7.60 14.04
N GLU A 82 15.76 7.31 12.78
CA GLU A 82 15.33 6.06 12.15
C GLU A 82 15.98 4.84 12.80
N TYR A 83 17.26 4.94 13.15
CA TYR A 83 17.96 3.90 13.88
C TYR A 83 17.36 3.66 15.26
N GLU A 84 17.11 4.72 16.03
CA GLU A 84 16.56 4.64 17.38
C GLU A 84 15.17 4.03 17.42
N ILE A 85 14.30 4.37 16.45
CA ILE A 85 12.96 3.80 16.38
C ILE A 85 13.01 2.29 16.22
N LEU A 86 13.84 1.80 15.31
CA LEU A 86 14.01 0.37 15.11
C LEU A 86 14.54 -0.31 16.37
N ARG A 87 15.56 0.27 17.00
CA ARG A 87 16.12 -0.27 18.25
C ARG A 87 15.06 -0.29 19.35
N THR A 88 14.24 0.73 19.46
CA THR A 88 13.15 0.78 20.44
C THR A 88 12.13 -0.33 20.21
N LEU A 89 11.75 -0.58 18.97
CA LEU A 89 10.83 -1.67 18.63
C LEU A 89 11.41 -3.04 19.01
N ILE A 90 12.69 -3.26 18.72
CA ILE A 90 13.37 -4.55 18.99
C ILE A 90 13.61 -4.74 20.49
N GLU A 91 14.27 -3.79 21.13
CA GLU A 91 14.69 -3.89 22.54
C GLU A 91 13.51 -3.79 23.50
N GLY A 92 12.47 -3.05 23.13
CA GLY A 92 11.25 -2.92 23.92
C GLY A 92 10.28 -4.09 23.83
N GLY A 93 10.59 -5.10 23.03
CA GLY A 93 9.72 -6.27 22.89
C GLY A 93 8.39 -5.99 22.20
N HIS A 94 8.34 -5.01 21.31
CA HIS A 94 7.10 -4.59 20.63
C HIS A 94 6.72 -5.50 19.45
N ILE A 95 7.66 -6.31 18.93
CA ILE A 95 7.46 -7.08 17.72
C ILE A 95 6.99 -8.49 18.06
N PRO A 96 5.74 -8.87 17.71
CA PRO A 96 5.29 -10.25 17.88
C PRO A 96 6.14 -11.26 17.08
N ASP A 97 6.20 -12.49 17.55
CA ASP A 97 6.99 -13.54 16.91
C ASP A 97 6.56 -13.87 15.47
N ASP A 98 5.30 -13.62 15.15
CA ASP A 98 4.73 -13.86 13.82
C ASP A 98 4.75 -12.63 12.91
N VAL A 99 5.38 -11.55 13.34
CA VAL A 99 5.53 -10.32 12.55
C VAL A 99 6.98 -10.16 12.10
N THR A 100 7.16 -9.88 10.82
CA THR A 100 8.44 -9.57 10.22
C THR A 100 8.56 -8.06 10.03
N VAL A 101 9.62 -7.47 10.55
CA VAL A 101 9.95 -6.07 10.27
C VAL A 101 10.78 -5.99 9.00
N GLN A 102 10.45 -5.03 8.16
CA GLN A 102 11.15 -4.74 6.93
C GLN A 102 11.90 -3.43 7.08
N VAL A 103 13.12 -3.38 6.60
CA VAL A 103 13.94 -2.17 6.64
C VAL A 103 14.50 -1.87 5.26
N LEU A 104 14.46 -0.59 4.90
CA LEU A 104 14.90 -0.11 3.59
C LEU A 104 16.37 0.29 3.63
N VAL A 105 17.10 -0.05 2.59
CA VAL A 105 18.50 0.37 2.42
C VAL A 105 18.82 0.54 0.94
N GLN A 106 19.53 1.61 0.61
CA GLN A 106 20.11 1.78 -0.71
C GLN A 106 21.25 0.78 -0.90
N ALA A 107 21.47 0.29 -2.12
CA ALA A 107 22.52 -0.69 -2.44
C ALA A 107 23.93 -0.05 -2.39
N ARG A 108 24.36 0.34 -1.19
CA ARG A 108 25.68 0.94 -0.88
C ARG A 108 26.27 0.28 0.36
N GLU A 109 27.54 -0.04 0.30
CA GLU A 109 28.21 -0.85 1.32
C GLU A 109 28.07 -0.30 2.75
N GLU A 110 28.39 0.96 2.97
CA GLU A 110 28.34 1.56 4.31
C GLU A 110 26.93 1.58 4.90
N LEU A 111 25.92 1.78 4.05
CA LEU A 111 24.52 1.79 4.47
C LEU A 111 24.03 0.38 4.79
N ILE A 112 24.41 -0.60 3.99
CA ILE A 112 24.07 -2.00 4.21
C ILE A 112 24.67 -2.49 5.53
N ARG A 113 25.92 -2.21 5.82
CA ARG A 113 26.58 -2.61 7.09
C ARG A 113 25.87 -2.00 8.29
N LYS A 114 25.54 -0.71 8.23
CA LYS A 114 24.82 -0.02 9.30
C LYS A 114 23.41 -0.62 9.51
N THR A 115 22.75 -1.03 8.43
CA THR A 115 21.44 -1.68 8.51
C THR A 115 21.50 -3.01 9.25
N PHE A 116 22.52 -3.84 8.99
CA PHE A 116 22.69 -5.10 9.70
C PHE A 116 22.98 -4.89 11.20
N GLU A 117 23.69 -3.85 11.57
CA GLU A 117 23.84 -3.48 12.98
C GLU A 117 22.50 -3.11 13.61
N ALA A 118 21.67 -2.36 12.88
CA ALA A 118 20.40 -1.84 13.38
C ALA A 118 19.37 -2.95 13.65
N VAL A 119 19.40 -4.07 12.92
CA VAL A 119 18.42 -5.14 13.05
C VAL A 119 18.78 -6.22 14.07
N ARG A 120 19.94 -6.13 14.68
CA ARG A 120 20.40 -7.15 15.66
C ARG A 120 19.41 -7.32 16.80
N GLY A 121 19.10 -8.58 17.10
CA GLY A 121 18.13 -8.94 18.14
C GLY A 121 16.69 -9.10 17.65
N ALA A 122 16.39 -8.74 16.42
CA ALA A 122 15.10 -9.04 15.82
C ALA A 122 15.04 -10.54 15.43
N LYS A 123 13.87 -11.14 15.55
CA LYS A 123 13.66 -12.56 15.20
C LYS A 123 13.50 -12.75 13.70
N ASN A 124 12.67 -11.93 13.06
CA ASN A 124 12.32 -12.02 11.65
C ASN A 124 12.51 -10.66 10.99
N VAL A 125 13.32 -10.61 9.94
CA VAL A 125 13.64 -9.37 9.23
C VAL A 125 13.59 -9.59 7.73
N ILE A 126 13.11 -8.58 7.00
CA ILE A 126 13.30 -8.45 5.56
C ILE A 126 14.26 -7.29 5.33
N ILE A 127 15.38 -7.56 4.68
CA ILE A 127 16.29 -6.51 4.19
C ILE A 127 15.80 -6.13 2.79
N HIS A 128 15.26 -4.92 2.69
CA HIS A 128 14.74 -4.36 1.45
C HIS A 128 15.78 -3.41 0.86
N PHE A 129 16.48 -3.84 -0.18
CA PHE A 129 17.47 -3.01 -0.84
C PHE A 129 17.01 -2.61 -2.24
N TYR A 130 17.47 -1.46 -2.69
CA TYR A 130 17.05 -0.89 -3.95
C TYR A 130 18.17 -0.09 -4.63
N ASN A 131 18.05 0.06 -5.93
CA ASN A 131 18.73 1.08 -6.71
C ASN A 131 17.84 1.51 -7.87
N SER A 132 18.07 2.73 -8.36
CA SER A 132 17.26 3.30 -9.44
C SER A 132 17.65 2.69 -10.79
N THR A 133 16.64 2.31 -11.56
CA THR A 133 16.82 1.60 -12.83
C THR A 133 16.23 2.32 -14.03
N SER A 134 15.47 3.42 -13.85
CA SER A 134 14.76 4.08 -14.94
C SER A 134 15.71 4.67 -15.99
N THR A 135 15.24 4.72 -17.22
CA THR A 135 15.96 5.34 -18.34
C THR A 135 16.39 6.77 -18.02
N LEU A 136 15.48 7.56 -17.45
CA LEU A 136 15.73 8.95 -17.12
C LEU A 136 16.81 9.12 -16.05
N GLN A 137 16.77 8.31 -14.98
CA GLN A 137 17.74 8.38 -13.90
C GLN A 137 19.12 7.87 -14.31
N ARG A 138 19.18 6.83 -15.14
CA ARG A 138 20.45 6.36 -15.73
C ARG A 138 21.11 7.47 -16.54
N LYS A 139 20.32 8.21 -17.31
CA LYS A 139 20.81 9.31 -18.16
C LYS A 139 21.24 10.54 -17.36
N ILE A 140 20.41 11.01 -16.43
CA ILE A 140 20.56 12.30 -15.78
C ILE A 140 21.33 12.21 -14.46
N VAL A 141 21.02 11.22 -13.62
CA VAL A 141 21.53 11.15 -12.24
C VAL A 141 22.82 10.36 -12.16
N PHE A 142 22.87 9.16 -12.74
CA PHE A 142 23.98 8.24 -12.57
C PHE A 142 25.00 8.30 -13.69
N GLY A 143 24.63 8.69 -14.91
CA GLY A 143 25.50 8.64 -16.07
C GLY A 143 26.03 7.23 -16.35
N LYS A 144 25.28 6.19 -15.96
CA LYS A 144 25.66 4.78 -16.11
C LYS A 144 24.71 4.08 -17.09
N ASP A 145 25.26 3.08 -17.80
CA ASP A 145 24.47 2.19 -18.65
C ASP A 145 23.80 1.08 -17.83
N MET A 146 23.09 0.18 -18.54
CA MET A 146 22.39 -0.95 -17.92
C MET A 146 23.31 -1.87 -17.14
N ASP A 147 24.52 -2.15 -17.68
CA ASP A 147 25.51 -3.02 -17.02
C ASP A 147 26.03 -2.39 -15.72
N GLY A 148 26.29 -1.09 -15.73
CA GLY A 148 26.71 -0.37 -14.55
C GLY A 148 25.67 -0.33 -13.43
N ILE A 149 24.39 -0.19 -13.80
CA ILE A 149 23.26 -0.23 -12.86
C ILE A 149 23.06 -1.65 -12.32
N THR A 150 23.18 -2.67 -13.18
CA THR A 150 23.11 -4.07 -12.75
C THR A 150 24.23 -4.40 -11.77
N ASP A 151 25.44 -3.94 -12.01
CA ASP A 151 26.58 -4.15 -11.11
C ASP A 151 26.33 -3.58 -9.72
N ILE A 152 25.70 -2.40 -9.59
CA ILE A 152 25.34 -1.82 -8.30
C ILE A 152 24.41 -2.77 -7.54
N ALA A 153 23.38 -3.30 -8.20
CA ALA A 153 22.44 -4.23 -7.58
C ALA A 153 23.10 -5.54 -7.16
N VAL A 154 23.94 -6.10 -8.03
CA VAL A 154 24.64 -7.37 -7.78
C VAL A 154 25.66 -7.23 -6.64
N GLN A 155 26.42 -6.15 -6.59
CA GLN A 155 27.37 -5.90 -5.50
C GLN A 155 26.63 -5.74 -4.16
N GLY A 156 25.51 -5.01 -4.15
CA GLY A 156 24.67 -4.90 -2.96
C GLY A 156 24.13 -6.25 -2.51
N ALA A 157 23.62 -7.05 -3.43
CA ALA A 157 23.13 -8.39 -3.16
C ALA A 157 24.21 -9.30 -2.56
N ARG A 158 25.40 -9.27 -3.13
CA ARG A 158 26.55 -10.06 -2.65
C ARG A 158 26.89 -9.74 -1.21
N LEU A 159 26.99 -8.46 -0.88
CA LEU A 159 27.30 -8.02 0.48
C LEU A 159 26.20 -8.42 1.45
N ILE A 160 24.93 -8.21 1.07
CA ILE A 160 23.77 -8.58 1.92
C ILE A 160 23.78 -10.08 2.19
N ARG A 161 24.01 -10.91 1.18
CA ARG A 161 24.09 -12.35 1.36
C ARG A 161 25.22 -12.74 2.32
N GLN A 162 26.41 -12.17 2.15
CA GLN A 162 27.55 -12.42 3.04
C GLN A 162 27.22 -12.05 4.49
N LEU A 163 26.70 -10.86 4.73
CA LEU A 163 26.35 -10.38 6.07
C LEU A 163 25.19 -11.21 6.67
N THR A 164 24.26 -11.69 5.85
CA THR A 164 23.18 -12.58 6.29
C THR A 164 23.76 -13.91 6.80
N GLU A 165 24.67 -14.51 6.05
CA GLU A 165 25.30 -15.78 6.46
C GLU A 165 26.03 -15.64 7.79
N GLU A 166 26.75 -14.53 7.98
CA GLU A 166 27.44 -14.22 9.23
C GLU A 166 26.45 -14.04 10.39
N GLU A 167 25.37 -13.29 10.17
CA GLU A 167 24.39 -12.98 11.21
C GLU A 167 23.54 -14.20 11.59
N VAL A 168 23.12 -14.99 10.62
CA VAL A 168 22.37 -16.23 10.87
C VAL A 168 23.23 -17.23 11.66
N ALA A 169 24.50 -17.39 11.31
CA ALA A 169 25.44 -18.25 12.03
C ALA A 169 25.62 -17.80 13.49
N ARG A 170 25.62 -16.48 13.74
CA ARG A 170 25.83 -15.92 15.09
C ARG A 170 24.57 -15.98 15.97
N SER A 171 23.40 -15.64 15.43
CA SER A 171 22.19 -15.40 16.21
C SER A 171 21.01 -16.29 15.86
N GLY A 172 21.06 -16.99 14.73
CA GLY A 172 19.91 -17.75 14.23
C GLY A 172 18.74 -16.89 13.74
N MET A 173 18.97 -15.60 13.50
CA MET A 173 17.95 -14.68 12.99
C MET A 173 17.42 -15.16 11.65
N ASN A 174 16.10 -15.03 11.44
CA ASN A 174 15.48 -15.30 10.14
C ASN A 174 15.54 -14.04 9.28
N ILE A 175 16.38 -14.04 8.26
CA ILE A 175 16.56 -12.91 7.34
C ILE A 175 16.09 -13.30 5.95
N ARG A 176 15.15 -12.52 5.42
CA ARG A 176 14.66 -12.62 4.05
C ARG A 176 15.04 -11.36 3.28
N TYR A 177 14.88 -11.40 1.96
CA TYR A 177 15.33 -10.32 1.10
C TYR A 177 14.21 -9.77 0.24
N GLU A 178 14.25 -8.46 0.03
CA GLU A 178 13.45 -7.79 -0.98
C GLU A 178 14.36 -6.90 -1.82
N TYR A 179 14.21 -6.99 -3.14
CA TYR A 179 14.88 -6.09 -4.07
C TYR A 179 13.84 -5.30 -4.85
N SER A 180 14.05 -3.97 -4.94
CA SER A 180 13.24 -3.09 -5.79
C SER A 180 14.09 -2.45 -6.87
N PRO A 181 13.79 -2.70 -8.16
CA PRO A 181 14.27 -1.83 -9.23
C PRO A 181 13.45 -0.53 -9.17
N GLU A 182 13.95 0.46 -8.43
CA GLU A 182 13.24 1.72 -8.20
C GLU A 182 12.91 2.41 -9.51
N SER A 183 11.70 2.96 -9.61
CA SER A 183 11.14 3.50 -10.85
C SER A 183 10.92 2.41 -11.93
N PHE A 184 10.47 1.24 -11.51
CA PHE A 184 10.11 0.15 -12.42
C PHE A 184 9.19 0.62 -13.55
N SER A 185 8.19 1.45 -13.25
CA SER A 185 7.24 1.98 -14.25
C SER A 185 7.90 2.82 -15.35
N GLY A 186 9.08 3.38 -15.09
CA GLY A 186 9.88 4.13 -16.06
C GLY A 186 11.11 3.38 -16.59
N THR A 187 11.17 2.08 -16.36
CA THR A 187 12.28 1.21 -16.77
C THR A 187 11.83 0.29 -17.91
N GLU A 188 12.72 0.03 -18.85
CA GLU A 188 12.45 -0.95 -19.91
C GLU A 188 12.13 -2.30 -19.27
N ILE A 189 11.03 -2.94 -19.70
CA ILE A 189 10.54 -4.14 -19.04
C ILE A 189 11.56 -5.30 -19.11
N ASP A 190 12.23 -5.47 -20.22
CA ASP A 190 13.24 -6.54 -20.37
C ASP A 190 14.45 -6.27 -19.48
N PHE A 191 14.83 -5.02 -19.27
CA PHE A 191 15.89 -4.66 -18.33
C PHE A 191 15.47 -4.96 -16.88
N SER A 192 14.21 -4.68 -16.53
CA SER A 192 13.67 -5.03 -15.21
C SER A 192 13.74 -6.53 -14.94
N VAL A 193 13.38 -7.34 -15.91
CA VAL A 193 13.51 -8.80 -15.81
C VAL A 193 14.97 -9.22 -15.65
N ALA A 194 15.86 -8.68 -16.48
CA ALA A 194 17.28 -9.05 -16.47
C ALA A 194 17.98 -8.69 -15.16
N ILE A 195 17.76 -7.49 -14.64
CA ILE A 195 18.39 -7.06 -13.37
C ILE A 195 17.85 -7.89 -12.19
N CYS A 196 16.56 -8.18 -12.16
CA CYS A 196 15.96 -9.02 -11.13
C CYS A 196 16.51 -10.46 -11.20
N GLU A 197 16.68 -11.02 -12.38
CA GLU A 197 17.31 -12.34 -12.53
C GLU A 197 18.75 -12.35 -12.02
N ALA A 198 19.53 -11.30 -12.31
CA ALA A 198 20.91 -11.18 -11.84
C ALA A 198 20.96 -11.12 -10.30
N VAL A 199 20.03 -10.39 -9.68
CA VAL A 199 19.90 -10.33 -8.22
C VAL A 199 19.50 -11.68 -7.65
N MET A 200 18.49 -12.35 -8.23
CA MET A 200 18.06 -13.68 -7.80
C MET A 200 19.21 -14.69 -7.79
N GLN A 201 20.01 -14.67 -8.86
CA GLN A 201 21.16 -15.57 -8.97
C GLN A 201 22.20 -15.28 -7.89
N GLU A 202 22.55 -14.02 -7.67
CA GLU A 202 23.52 -13.62 -6.66
C GLU A 202 23.04 -13.94 -5.23
N MET A 203 21.72 -13.76 -4.98
CA MET A 203 21.13 -14.08 -3.66
C MET A 203 20.94 -15.57 -3.44
N GLY A 204 21.01 -16.39 -4.48
CA GLY A 204 20.75 -17.81 -4.38
C GLY A 204 19.32 -18.14 -4.01
N SER A 205 18.36 -17.37 -4.51
CA SER A 205 16.94 -17.58 -4.19
C SER A 205 16.45 -18.92 -4.74
N SER A 206 15.51 -19.54 -4.03
CA SER A 206 14.91 -20.81 -4.35
C SER A 206 13.44 -20.81 -3.99
N LYS A 207 12.73 -21.86 -4.36
CA LYS A 207 11.33 -22.05 -3.95
C LYS A 207 11.19 -22.08 -2.42
N GLU A 208 12.15 -22.68 -1.73
CA GLU A 208 12.16 -22.81 -0.27
C GLU A 208 12.55 -21.51 0.42
N ASN A 209 13.34 -20.66 -0.26
CA ASN A 209 13.76 -19.36 0.24
C ASN A 209 13.66 -18.31 -0.88
N PRO A 210 12.43 -17.92 -1.23
CA PRO A 210 12.22 -16.98 -2.32
C PRO A 210 12.65 -15.56 -1.94
N ILE A 211 13.10 -14.80 -2.93
CA ILE A 211 13.30 -13.36 -2.80
C ILE A 211 12.01 -12.62 -3.15
N ILE A 212 11.74 -11.53 -2.45
CA ILE A 212 10.67 -10.61 -2.84
C ILE A 212 11.21 -9.67 -3.90
N LEU A 213 10.58 -9.67 -5.07
CA LEU A 213 10.86 -8.71 -6.15
C LEU A 213 9.73 -7.71 -6.18
N ASN A 214 10.01 -6.50 -5.72
CA ASN A 214 9.02 -5.44 -5.59
C ASN A 214 9.12 -4.49 -6.79
N LEU A 215 8.03 -4.34 -7.52
CA LEU A 215 7.97 -3.63 -8.79
C LEU A 215 7.20 -2.31 -8.62
N PRO A 216 7.85 -1.24 -8.12
CA PRO A 216 7.13 -0.04 -7.73
C PRO A 216 6.73 0.80 -8.94
N SER A 217 5.49 1.26 -8.91
CA SER A 217 5.06 2.42 -9.70
C SER A 217 5.41 3.67 -8.90
N THR A 218 6.68 4.04 -8.91
CA THR A 218 7.23 5.14 -8.10
C THR A 218 6.54 6.46 -8.42
N VAL A 219 6.23 6.68 -9.69
CA VAL A 219 5.28 7.67 -10.17
C VAL A 219 4.31 6.93 -11.08
N GLU A 220 3.01 7.12 -10.86
CA GLU A 220 1.99 6.49 -11.70
C GLU A 220 2.00 7.14 -13.08
N MET A 221 2.41 6.38 -14.10
CA MET A 221 2.69 6.90 -15.45
C MET A 221 1.72 6.40 -16.51
N CYS A 222 0.99 5.34 -16.25
CA CYS A 222 0.14 4.69 -17.25
C CYS A 222 -1.20 4.27 -16.64
N THR A 223 -2.11 3.83 -17.51
CA THR A 223 -3.39 3.29 -17.06
C THR A 223 -3.21 1.94 -16.35
N PRO A 224 -4.15 1.54 -15.46
CA PRO A 224 -4.02 0.30 -14.69
C PRO A 224 -3.86 -0.97 -15.53
N ASN A 225 -4.50 -1.02 -16.70
CA ASN A 225 -4.36 -2.15 -17.62
C ASN A 225 -2.93 -2.28 -18.17
N THR A 226 -2.25 -1.17 -18.43
CA THR A 226 -0.86 -1.18 -18.87
C THR A 226 0.06 -1.66 -17.76
N TYR A 227 -0.18 -1.23 -16.52
CA TYR A 227 0.57 -1.74 -15.37
C TYR A 227 0.34 -3.25 -15.20
N ALA A 228 -0.89 -3.72 -15.34
CA ALA A 228 -1.19 -5.15 -15.32
C ALA A 228 -0.43 -5.91 -16.41
N ASP A 229 -0.35 -5.36 -17.61
CA ASP A 229 0.43 -5.95 -18.70
C ASP A 229 1.93 -6.04 -18.35
N GLN A 230 2.48 -5.00 -17.69
CA GLN A 230 3.88 -5.03 -17.21
C GLN A 230 4.09 -6.15 -16.19
N ILE A 231 3.18 -6.29 -15.23
CA ILE A 231 3.28 -7.32 -14.19
C ILE A 231 3.15 -8.72 -14.80
N GLU A 232 2.17 -8.92 -15.68
CA GLU A 232 1.99 -10.23 -16.34
C GLU A 232 3.20 -10.60 -17.20
N TYR A 233 3.74 -9.65 -17.97
CA TYR A 233 4.95 -9.85 -18.74
C TYR A 233 6.13 -10.25 -17.85
N PHE A 234 6.34 -9.51 -16.75
CA PHE A 234 7.39 -9.81 -15.80
C PHE A 234 7.25 -11.23 -15.23
N CYS A 235 6.05 -11.58 -14.76
CA CYS A 235 5.79 -12.90 -14.17
C CYS A 235 6.02 -14.05 -15.14
N ARG A 236 5.75 -13.84 -16.42
CA ARG A 236 5.93 -14.87 -17.45
C ARG A 236 7.37 -15.02 -17.92
N HIS A 237 8.16 -13.95 -17.89
CA HIS A 237 9.51 -13.93 -18.43
C HIS A 237 10.61 -14.15 -17.41
N ILE A 238 10.32 -13.91 -16.12
CA ILE A 238 11.30 -14.15 -15.07
C ILE A 238 11.60 -15.65 -14.95
N LYS A 239 12.88 -16.02 -14.96
CA LYS A 239 13.30 -17.40 -14.76
C LYS A 239 13.10 -17.80 -13.30
N ASN A 240 12.76 -19.08 -13.07
CA ASN A 240 12.53 -19.60 -11.72
C ASN A 240 11.46 -18.78 -10.97
N ARG A 241 10.30 -18.60 -11.58
CA ARG A 241 9.19 -17.82 -11.04
C ARG A 241 8.85 -18.20 -9.59
N GLU A 242 8.96 -19.48 -9.25
CA GLU A 242 8.70 -20.03 -7.92
C GLU A 242 9.72 -19.58 -6.86
N ALA A 243 10.88 -19.11 -7.28
CA ALA A 243 11.91 -18.56 -6.40
C ALA A 243 11.70 -17.05 -6.13
N ALA A 244 10.63 -16.46 -6.64
CA ALA A 244 10.31 -15.05 -6.49
C ALA A 244 8.90 -14.87 -5.95
N ILE A 245 8.77 -13.94 -4.99
CA ILE A 245 7.49 -13.37 -4.56
C ILE A 245 7.36 -12.03 -5.28
N VAL A 246 6.45 -11.93 -6.23
CA VAL A 246 6.26 -10.68 -6.98
C VAL A 246 5.37 -9.74 -6.17
N SER A 247 5.92 -8.61 -5.81
CA SER A 247 5.29 -7.57 -5.00
C SER A 247 5.08 -6.31 -5.82
N VAL A 248 4.01 -5.59 -5.55
CA VAL A 248 3.71 -4.33 -6.20
C VAL A 248 3.57 -3.21 -5.18
N HIS A 249 3.96 -2.00 -5.58
CA HIS A 249 3.94 -0.82 -4.73
C HIS A 249 3.43 0.38 -5.55
N PRO A 250 2.12 0.44 -5.81
CA PRO A 250 1.55 1.55 -6.57
C PRO A 250 1.49 2.84 -5.76
N HIS A 251 1.68 3.98 -6.48
CA HIS A 251 1.32 5.31 -6.01
C HIS A 251 0.01 5.74 -6.67
N ASN A 252 -0.45 6.94 -6.35
CA ASN A 252 -1.79 7.40 -6.73
C ASN A 252 -1.78 8.69 -7.55
N ASP A 253 -0.71 8.94 -8.30
CA ASP A 253 -0.53 10.17 -9.07
C ASP A 253 -1.64 10.45 -10.08
N ARG A 254 -2.26 9.39 -10.60
CA ARG A 254 -3.35 9.46 -11.58
C ARG A 254 -4.72 9.15 -10.94
N GLY A 255 -4.78 8.94 -9.62
CA GLY A 255 -6.01 8.55 -8.94
C GLY A 255 -6.42 7.10 -9.14
N THR A 256 -5.52 6.22 -9.61
CA THR A 256 -5.84 4.84 -9.96
C THR A 256 -5.02 3.80 -9.19
N GLY A 257 -4.43 4.17 -8.05
CA GLY A 257 -3.59 3.27 -7.26
C GLY A 257 -4.30 1.98 -6.84
N VAL A 258 -5.54 2.06 -6.36
CA VAL A 258 -6.36 0.89 -6.00
C VAL A 258 -6.58 -0.01 -7.21
N ALA A 259 -6.96 0.57 -8.35
CA ALA A 259 -7.17 -0.19 -9.58
C ALA A 259 -5.87 -0.88 -10.05
N CYS A 260 -4.75 -0.19 -9.98
CA CYS A 260 -3.45 -0.77 -10.32
C CYS A 260 -3.14 -1.99 -9.46
N ALA A 261 -3.38 -1.93 -8.15
CA ALA A 261 -3.16 -3.07 -7.26
C ALA A 261 -4.08 -4.24 -7.59
N GLU A 262 -5.37 -3.98 -7.78
CA GLU A 262 -6.34 -5.03 -8.10
C GLU A 262 -6.00 -5.73 -9.41
N LEU A 263 -5.68 -4.97 -10.46
CA LEU A 263 -5.30 -5.55 -11.75
C LEU A 263 -3.93 -6.26 -11.69
N ALA A 264 -2.99 -5.78 -10.88
CA ALA A 264 -1.72 -6.45 -10.67
C ALA A 264 -1.90 -7.84 -10.03
N LEU A 265 -2.86 -7.99 -9.11
CA LEU A 265 -3.20 -9.29 -8.54
C LEU A 265 -3.74 -10.25 -9.61
N LEU A 266 -4.58 -9.78 -10.52
CA LEU A 266 -5.03 -10.57 -11.66
C LEU A 266 -3.86 -10.99 -12.55
N ALA A 267 -2.87 -10.12 -12.69
CA ALA A 267 -1.71 -10.32 -13.56
C ALA A 267 -0.63 -11.24 -12.97
N GLY A 268 -0.76 -11.67 -11.71
CA GLY A 268 0.14 -12.63 -11.09
C GLY A 268 0.93 -12.13 -9.88
N ALA A 269 0.70 -10.91 -9.41
CA ALA A 269 1.34 -10.42 -8.20
C ALA A 269 0.90 -11.23 -6.96
N ASP A 270 1.86 -11.49 -6.08
CA ASP A 270 1.67 -12.27 -4.85
C ASP A 270 1.52 -11.39 -3.61
N ARG A 271 2.00 -10.16 -3.66
CA ARG A 271 2.19 -9.30 -2.50
C ARG A 271 1.93 -7.84 -2.86
N ILE A 272 1.43 -7.09 -1.91
CA ILE A 272 1.14 -5.66 -2.06
C ILE A 272 1.78 -4.88 -0.92
N GLU A 273 2.48 -3.80 -1.26
CA GLU A 273 2.90 -2.75 -0.34
C GLU A 273 1.99 -1.54 -0.49
N GLY A 274 1.58 -0.97 0.61
CA GLY A 274 0.73 0.21 0.63
C GLY A 274 0.56 0.78 2.03
N THR A 275 -0.36 1.72 2.18
CA THR A 275 -0.58 2.43 3.43
C THR A 275 -2.05 2.45 3.83
N LEU A 276 -2.31 2.73 5.10
CA LEU A 276 -3.66 2.98 5.56
C LEU A 276 -4.15 4.29 4.94
N PHE A 277 -5.32 4.22 4.32
CA PHE A 277 -6.00 5.37 3.69
C PHE A 277 -5.20 6.06 2.58
N GLY A 278 -4.13 5.42 2.09
CA GLY A 278 -3.36 5.92 0.96
C GLY A 278 -2.39 7.04 1.28
N ASN A 279 -2.01 7.23 2.54
CA ASN A 279 -1.03 8.26 2.89
C ASN A 279 0.31 8.03 2.18
N GLY A 280 0.88 9.09 1.63
CA GLY A 280 2.16 9.01 0.92
C GLY A 280 2.51 10.27 0.16
N GLU A 281 3.65 10.24 -0.49
CA GLU A 281 4.15 11.35 -1.29
C GLU A 281 3.17 11.81 -2.37
N ARG A 282 3.19 13.09 -2.67
CA ARG A 282 2.36 13.74 -3.69
C ARG A 282 0.86 13.50 -3.43
N THR A 283 0.22 12.62 -4.20
CA THR A 283 -1.20 12.29 -4.06
C THR A 283 -1.46 11.01 -3.27
N GLY A 284 -0.39 10.39 -2.76
CA GLY A 284 -0.46 9.26 -1.88
C GLY A 284 0.00 7.93 -2.47
N ASN A 285 0.00 6.94 -1.60
CA ASN A 285 0.25 5.54 -1.94
C ASN A 285 -1.05 4.80 -2.20
N LEU A 286 -0.95 3.54 -2.55
CA LEU A 286 -2.07 2.62 -2.56
C LEU A 286 -2.75 2.56 -1.19
N ASP A 287 -4.08 2.73 -1.17
CA ASP A 287 -4.88 2.55 0.03
C ASP A 287 -5.20 1.07 0.24
N ILE A 288 -4.50 0.43 1.18
CA ILE A 288 -4.72 -0.99 1.52
C ILE A 288 -6.10 -1.22 2.10
N VAL A 289 -6.64 -0.29 2.88
CA VAL A 289 -7.97 -0.45 3.48
C VAL A 289 -9.02 -0.64 2.40
N THR A 290 -8.97 0.19 1.36
CA THR A 290 -9.90 0.10 0.25
C THR A 290 -9.74 -1.22 -0.52
N VAL A 291 -8.52 -1.63 -0.86
CA VAL A 291 -8.31 -2.91 -1.56
C VAL A 291 -8.82 -4.10 -0.74
N ALA A 292 -8.51 -4.13 0.55
CA ALA A 292 -8.94 -5.21 1.43
C ALA A 292 -10.47 -5.28 1.57
N LEU A 293 -11.14 -4.15 1.75
CA LEU A 293 -12.59 -4.12 1.86
C LEU A 293 -13.29 -4.39 0.52
N ASN A 294 -12.68 -4.01 -0.59
CA ASN A 294 -13.16 -4.42 -1.91
C ASN A 294 -13.17 -5.95 -2.05
N MET A 295 -12.14 -6.64 -1.57
CA MET A 295 -12.11 -8.10 -1.54
C MET A 295 -13.21 -8.65 -0.63
N PHE A 296 -13.35 -8.10 0.55
CA PHE A 296 -14.36 -8.52 1.52
C PHE A 296 -15.76 -8.47 0.93
N THR A 297 -16.08 -7.43 0.17
CA THR A 297 -17.38 -7.30 -0.49
C THR A 297 -17.59 -8.29 -1.63
N GLN A 298 -16.57 -8.97 -2.07
CA GLN A 298 -16.62 -10.04 -3.08
C GLN A 298 -16.48 -11.42 -2.44
N ASN A 299 -16.68 -11.52 -1.15
CA ASN A 299 -16.58 -12.77 -0.36
C ASN A 299 -15.20 -13.40 -0.42
N VAL A 300 -14.15 -12.58 -0.48
CA VAL A 300 -12.77 -13.00 -0.36
C VAL A 300 -12.22 -12.46 0.97
N ASP A 301 -11.79 -13.36 1.84
CA ASP A 301 -11.20 -12.98 3.13
C ASP A 301 -9.89 -12.21 2.90
N PRO A 302 -9.81 -10.92 3.27
CA PRO A 302 -8.61 -10.14 3.04
C PRO A 302 -7.46 -10.47 4.02
N LYS A 303 -7.72 -11.27 5.05
CA LYS A 303 -6.76 -11.59 6.12
C LYS A 303 -6.31 -10.37 6.93
N LEU A 304 -6.98 -9.24 6.76
CA LEU A 304 -6.83 -8.03 7.54
C LEU A 304 -8.16 -7.68 8.18
N ASP A 305 -8.12 -7.17 9.39
CA ASP A 305 -9.31 -6.77 10.13
C ASP A 305 -9.43 -5.24 10.17
N PHE A 306 -10.33 -4.71 9.36
CA PHE A 306 -10.71 -3.31 9.36
C PHE A 306 -12.13 -3.09 9.91
N SER A 307 -12.65 -4.05 10.68
CA SER A 307 -14.00 -3.97 11.24
C SER A 307 -14.20 -2.76 12.17
N HIS A 308 -13.14 -2.28 12.81
CA HIS A 308 -13.16 -1.07 13.64
C HIS A 308 -12.53 0.11 12.90
N ILE A 309 -13.03 0.40 11.71
CA ILE A 309 -12.42 1.37 10.79
C ILE A 309 -12.29 2.79 11.41
N LEU A 310 -13.26 3.21 12.20
CA LEU A 310 -13.23 4.55 12.84
C LEU A 310 -12.16 4.65 13.91
N ASP A 311 -11.90 3.58 14.65
CA ASP A 311 -10.81 3.56 15.64
C ASP A 311 -9.44 3.60 14.94
N ILE A 312 -9.30 2.88 13.85
CA ILE A 312 -8.09 2.90 13.02
C ILE A 312 -7.88 4.28 12.42
N LYS A 313 -8.93 4.89 11.90
CA LYS A 313 -8.92 6.25 11.36
C LYS A 313 -8.47 7.26 12.43
N LYS A 314 -8.95 7.11 13.66
CA LYS A 314 -8.57 7.97 14.77
C LYS A 314 -7.06 7.90 15.07
N VAL A 315 -6.51 6.69 15.17
CA VAL A 315 -5.06 6.51 15.35
C VAL A 315 -4.28 7.13 14.19
N TYR A 316 -4.72 6.86 12.97
CA TYR A 316 -4.11 7.44 11.78
C TYR A 316 -4.08 8.97 11.83
N GLU A 317 -5.23 9.61 12.08
CA GLU A 317 -5.32 11.07 12.08
C GLU A 317 -4.53 11.71 13.23
N GLU A 318 -4.55 11.10 14.41
CA GLU A 318 -3.78 11.60 15.56
C GLU A 318 -2.27 11.45 15.37
N CYS A 319 -1.81 10.31 14.83
CA CYS A 319 -0.38 10.06 14.66
C CYS A 319 0.21 10.80 13.46
N THR A 320 -0.53 10.90 12.36
CA THR A 320 -0.04 11.53 11.13
C THR A 320 -0.35 13.02 11.06
N ARG A 321 -1.33 13.50 11.83
CA ARG A 321 -1.89 14.86 11.75
C ARG A 321 -2.47 15.18 10.38
N MET A 322 -2.86 14.14 9.64
CA MET A 322 -3.54 14.22 8.36
C MET A 322 -4.98 13.79 8.54
N HIS A 323 -5.88 14.28 7.71
CA HIS A 323 -7.28 13.91 7.74
C HIS A 323 -7.61 12.96 6.60
N VAL A 324 -8.41 11.93 6.88
CA VAL A 324 -9.01 11.08 5.86
C VAL A 324 -10.06 11.92 5.13
N PRO A 325 -10.03 11.98 3.79
CA PRO A 325 -11.03 12.74 3.03
C PRO A 325 -12.46 12.30 3.34
N GLU A 326 -13.39 13.24 3.34
CA GLU A 326 -14.81 12.98 3.66
C GLU A 326 -15.45 11.94 2.75
N ARG A 327 -14.99 11.82 1.51
CA ARG A 327 -15.50 10.86 0.53
C ARG A 327 -14.56 9.68 0.29
N GLN A 328 -13.61 9.44 1.17
CA GLN A 328 -12.77 8.25 1.09
C GLN A 328 -13.63 6.99 1.15
N PRO A 329 -13.42 6.02 0.27
CA PRO A 329 -14.18 4.76 0.33
C PRO A 329 -14.13 4.13 1.74
N TYR A 330 -15.27 3.69 2.23
CA TYR A 330 -15.47 3.04 3.53
C TYR A 330 -15.18 3.90 4.77
N ALA A 331 -14.16 4.75 4.74
CA ALA A 331 -13.65 5.46 5.90
C ALA A 331 -14.14 6.91 6.02
N GLY A 332 -14.49 7.54 4.93
CA GLY A 332 -14.88 8.95 4.90
C GLY A 332 -16.20 9.18 5.65
N GLU A 333 -16.36 10.35 6.21
CA GLU A 333 -17.57 10.71 6.96
C GLU A 333 -18.84 10.56 6.11
N LEU A 334 -18.77 10.85 4.81
CA LEU A 334 -19.90 10.80 3.90
C LEU A 334 -20.05 9.47 3.16
N ALA A 335 -19.21 8.48 3.44
CA ALA A 335 -19.19 7.23 2.69
C ALA A 335 -20.50 6.44 2.78
N PHE A 336 -21.26 6.58 3.87
CA PHE A 336 -22.54 5.90 4.11
C PHE A 336 -23.69 6.88 4.29
N THR A 337 -23.60 8.04 3.68
CA THR A 337 -24.61 9.09 3.76
C THR A 337 -25.34 9.20 2.43
N ALA A 338 -26.67 9.19 2.45
CA ALA A 338 -27.50 9.44 1.27
C ALA A 338 -28.23 10.77 1.40
N PHE A 339 -28.09 11.60 0.35
CA PHE A 339 -28.75 12.90 0.25
C PHE A 339 -30.00 12.89 -0.62
N SER A 340 -30.03 12.04 -1.65
CA SER A 340 -31.17 11.92 -2.57
C SER A 340 -32.32 11.21 -1.88
N GLY A 341 -33.54 11.78 -2.00
CA GLY A 341 -34.76 11.17 -1.45
C GLY A 341 -35.06 9.80 -2.03
N SER A 342 -34.82 9.61 -3.33
CA SER A 342 -35.03 8.30 -3.98
C SER A 342 -34.04 7.26 -3.51
N HIS A 343 -32.76 7.64 -3.26
CA HIS A 343 -31.77 6.74 -2.69
C HIS A 343 -32.12 6.35 -1.27
N GLN A 344 -32.53 7.30 -0.44
CA GLN A 344 -32.97 7.06 0.93
C GLN A 344 -34.16 6.08 0.97
N ASP A 345 -35.15 6.28 0.10
CA ASP A 345 -36.32 5.38 0.02
C ASP A 345 -35.89 3.96 -0.37
N ALA A 346 -35.04 3.83 -1.38
CA ALA A 346 -34.54 2.52 -1.80
C ALA A 346 -33.74 1.80 -0.72
N ILE A 347 -32.91 2.52 0.01
CA ILE A 347 -32.10 1.97 1.11
C ILE A 347 -33.02 1.49 2.24
N ARG A 348 -33.99 2.32 2.64
CA ARG A 348 -34.98 1.95 3.66
C ARG A 348 -35.74 0.66 3.27
N LYS A 349 -36.21 0.58 2.04
CA LYS A 349 -36.88 -0.61 1.52
C LYS A 349 -35.95 -1.83 1.52
N GLY A 350 -34.67 -1.63 1.20
CA GLY A 350 -33.66 -2.69 1.25
C GLY A 350 -33.48 -3.26 2.65
N TYR A 351 -33.39 -2.42 3.66
CA TYR A 351 -33.27 -2.86 5.05
C TYR A 351 -34.55 -3.61 5.51
N GLU A 352 -35.72 -3.11 5.15
CA GLU A 352 -36.98 -3.80 5.46
C GLU A 352 -37.07 -5.18 4.78
N TYR A 353 -36.67 -5.25 3.52
CA TYR A 353 -36.62 -6.51 2.78
C TYR A 353 -35.71 -7.53 3.46
N MET A 354 -34.50 -7.13 3.85
CA MET A 354 -33.57 -8.01 4.55
C MET A 354 -34.14 -8.53 5.88
N LYS A 355 -34.80 -7.65 6.64
CA LYS A 355 -35.43 -8.02 7.89
C LYS A 355 -36.55 -9.02 7.70
N ASN A 356 -37.39 -8.83 6.67
CA ASN A 356 -38.57 -9.62 6.45
C ASN A 356 -38.31 -10.94 5.70
N SER A 357 -37.31 -10.94 4.79
CA SER A 357 -36.98 -12.12 3.98
C SER A 357 -36.12 -13.14 4.70
N GLY A 358 -35.34 -12.69 5.72
CA GLY A 358 -34.36 -13.54 6.40
C GLY A 358 -33.16 -13.92 5.50
N THR A 359 -32.93 -13.21 4.40
CA THR A 359 -31.81 -13.49 3.50
C THR A 359 -30.48 -13.36 4.23
N GLU A 360 -29.52 -14.24 3.90
CA GLU A 360 -28.16 -14.16 4.40
C GLU A 360 -27.29 -13.23 3.56
N TYR A 361 -27.75 -12.87 2.36
CA TYR A 361 -27.02 -12.01 1.45
C TYR A 361 -27.32 -10.54 1.72
N TRP A 362 -26.31 -9.68 1.51
CA TRP A 362 -26.48 -8.24 1.58
C TRP A 362 -27.19 -7.75 0.30
N GLU A 363 -28.40 -7.25 0.45
CA GLU A 363 -29.28 -6.86 -0.68
C GLU A 363 -29.88 -5.47 -0.46
N VAL A 364 -29.06 -4.51 0.03
CA VAL A 364 -29.50 -3.13 0.20
C VAL A 364 -28.96 -2.27 -0.96
N PRO A 365 -29.86 -1.61 -1.72
CA PRO A 365 -29.41 -0.74 -2.82
C PRO A 365 -28.50 0.38 -2.34
N TYR A 366 -27.56 0.82 -3.21
CA TYR A 366 -26.64 1.93 -3.00
C TYR A 366 -25.57 1.74 -1.91
N LEU A 367 -25.66 0.72 -1.10
CA LEU A 367 -24.64 0.41 -0.09
C LEU A 367 -23.89 -0.87 -0.50
N PRO A 368 -22.65 -0.76 -0.96
CA PRO A 368 -21.88 -1.93 -1.44
C PRO A 368 -21.43 -2.86 -0.33
N ILE A 369 -21.49 -2.42 0.91
CA ILE A 369 -21.17 -3.19 2.11
C ILE A 369 -22.21 -2.88 3.18
N ASN A 370 -22.47 -3.85 4.05
CA ASN A 370 -23.22 -3.57 5.27
C ASN A 370 -22.36 -2.69 6.18
N PRO A 371 -22.73 -1.45 6.45
CA PRO A 371 -21.94 -0.55 7.31
C PRO A 371 -21.61 -1.15 8.68
N ALA A 372 -22.48 -2.00 9.21
CA ALA A 372 -22.29 -2.67 10.50
C ALA A 372 -21.07 -3.59 10.50
N ASP A 373 -20.66 -4.14 9.36
CA ASP A 373 -19.48 -5.01 9.25
C ASP A 373 -18.17 -4.29 9.56
N ILE A 374 -18.17 -2.98 9.42
CA ILE A 374 -17.04 -2.12 9.78
C ILE A 374 -17.39 -1.14 10.91
N HIS A 375 -18.38 -1.47 11.73
CA HIS A 375 -18.88 -0.69 12.86
C HIS A 375 -19.26 0.74 12.46
N ARG A 376 -19.88 0.87 11.29
CA ARG A 376 -20.46 2.13 10.83
C ARG A 376 -21.97 1.99 10.69
N GLU A 377 -22.64 3.11 10.53
CA GLU A 377 -24.08 3.20 10.35
C GLU A 377 -24.42 3.96 9.07
N TYR A 378 -25.48 3.54 8.40
CA TYR A 378 -26.06 4.31 7.33
C TYR A 378 -26.79 5.53 7.91
N GLU A 379 -26.59 6.70 7.30
CA GLU A 379 -27.18 7.95 7.74
C GLU A 379 -27.92 8.65 6.58
N PRO A 380 -29.25 8.75 6.63
CA PRO A 380 -29.97 9.59 5.70
C PRO A 380 -29.83 11.07 6.06
N VAL A 381 -29.64 11.90 5.05
CA VAL A 381 -29.66 13.34 5.20
C VAL A 381 -31.04 13.85 4.82
N ILE A 382 -31.71 14.48 5.76
CA ILE A 382 -32.94 15.20 5.46
C ILE A 382 -32.53 16.62 5.03
N ARG A 383 -32.68 16.92 3.73
CA ARG A 383 -32.49 18.26 3.23
C ARG A 383 -33.64 19.13 3.67
N ILE A 384 -33.36 20.04 4.56
CA ILE A 384 -34.29 21.03 5.06
C ILE A 384 -34.12 22.29 4.19
N ASN A 385 -35.24 22.84 3.68
CA ASN A 385 -35.19 24.07 2.92
C ASN A 385 -34.75 25.26 3.81
N SER A 386 -34.52 26.42 3.19
CA SER A 386 -34.03 27.61 3.88
C SER A 386 -34.92 28.11 5.03
N GLN A 387 -36.18 27.61 5.14
CA GLN A 387 -37.15 28.01 6.18
C GLN A 387 -37.04 27.15 7.43
N SER A 388 -36.32 26.05 7.44
CA SER A 388 -36.28 25.09 8.55
C SER A 388 -34.89 24.91 9.16
N GLY A 389 -33.99 25.80 8.93
CA GLY A 389 -32.56 25.80 9.14
C GLY A 389 -31.89 25.08 10.32
N LYS A 390 -32.48 24.99 11.50
CA LYS A 390 -31.79 24.47 12.71
C LYS A 390 -31.45 22.99 12.60
N GLY A 391 -32.34 22.14 12.09
CA GLY A 391 -32.11 20.71 11.95
C GLY A 391 -31.05 20.38 10.92
N GLY A 392 -31.08 21.09 9.76
CA GLY A 392 -30.08 20.95 8.72
C GLY A 392 -28.70 21.40 9.18
N ALA A 393 -28.62 22.51 9.93
CA ALA A 393 -27.35 23.01 10.50
C ALA A 393 -26.79 22.01 11.51
N ALA A 394 -27.61 21.44 12.37
CA ALA A 394 -27.19 20.41 13.34
C ALA A 394 -26.62 19.17 12.64
N PHE A 395 -27.26 18.73 11.55
CA PHE A 395 -26.75 17.60 10.75
C PHE A 395 -25.37 17.90 10.18
N VAL A 396 -25.18 19.05 9.52
CA VAL A 396 -23.91 19.44 8.92
C VAL A 396 -22.80 19.49 9.99
N LEU A 397 -23.07 20.12 11.13
CA LEU A 397 -22.08 20.19 12.21
C LEU A 397 -21.73 18.80 12.76
N GLN A 398 -22.72 17.93 12.95
CA GLN A 398 -22.50 16.57 13.44
C GLN A 398 -21.59 15.77 12.51
N HIS A 399 -21.83 15.83 11.19
CA HIS A 399 -21.09 15.04 10.21
C HIS A 399 -19.77 15.66 9.79
N THR A 400 -19.67 16.98 9.76
CA THR A 400 -18.45 17.68 9.35
C THR A 400 -17.43 17.79 10.47
N VAL A 401 -17.88 18.05 11.71
CA VAL A 401 -17.00 18.31 12.86
C VAL A 401 -17.12 17.27 13.99
N GLY A 402 -17.98 16.29 13.85
CA GLY A 402 -18.18 15.25 14.86
C GLY A 402 -18.89 15.70 16.13
N TYR A 403 -19.58 16.83 16.11
CA TYR A 403 -20.34 17.31 17.27
C TYR A 403 -21.78 16.83 17.26
N ASN A 404 -22.21 16.32 18.38
CA ASN A 404 -23.61 15.98 18.68
C ASN A 404 -24.27 17.18 19.36
N LEU A 405 -25.05 17.95 18.63
CA LEU A 405 -25.71 19.12 19.17
C LEU A 405 -26.98 18.73 19.94
N PRO A 406 -27.17 19.24 21.15
CA PRO A 406 -28.43 19.06 21.89
C PRO A 406 -29.64 19.52 21.05
N LYS A 407 -30.81 18.90 21.30
CA LYS A 407 -32.05 19.24 20.58
C LYS A 407 -32.44 20.71 20.71
N GLU A 408 -32.09 21.30 21.82
CA GLU A 408 -32.36 22.71 22.08
C GLU A 408 -31.59 23.67 21.18
N MET A 409 -30.56 23.16 20.50
CA MET A 409 -29.77 23.91 19.52
C MET A 409 -30.19 23.70 18.07
N HIS A 410 -31.23 22.88 17.86
CA HIS A 410 -31.76 22.61 16.53
C HIS A 410 -32.68 23.70 16.00
#